data_365b40b5338e9ebc80d0b0fbe87a227e
#
_entry.id   365b40b5338e9ebc80d0b0fbe87a227e
#
_cell.length_a   1.000
_cell.length_b   1.000
_cell.length_c   1.000
_cell.angle_alpha   90.00
_cell.angle_beta   90.00
_cell.angle_gamma   90.00
#
_symmetry.space_group_name_H-M   'P 1'
#
loop_
_entity.id
_entity.type
_entity.pdbx_description
1 polymer ?
#
loop_
_entity_poly.entity_id
_entity_poly.type
_entity_poly.pdbx_seq_one_letter_code
_entity_poly.pdbx_strand_id
1 'polypeptide(L)'
;LRIVLEHITTSDSVDFVMESDVNMAATITPHHLRIDRNALFDGGMRPHAYCLPVAKRSHHRVALRQAAISGNPKFFLGTDSAPHPRKDKESDCGCAGIFCAPVALESYALTFDEEGALDRLEGFASEFGPRFYNLPLNDGRITLKRETFKVLETVSDGDLSVVPFHAGETLSWRAADRLASPMPVDNN
;
A
#
# COMPACT_ATOMS: atom_id res chain seq x y z
N LEU A 1 -20.27 11.08 -15.35
CA LEU A 1 -18.83 11.02 -15.14
C LEU A 1 -18.55 10.28 -13.83
N ARG A 2 -17.62 9.33 -13.84
CA ARG A 2 -17.05 8.72 -12.62
C ARG A 2 -15.75 9.42 -12.26
N ILE A 3 -15.54 9.66 -10.98
CA ILE A 3 -14.38 10.37 -10.46
C ILE A 3 -13.76 9.52 -9.37
N VAL A 4 -12.44 9.32 -9.44
CA VAL A 4 -11.67 8.69 -8.37
C VAL A 4 -10.72 9.72 -7.78
N LEU A 5 -10.82 9.91 -6.47
CA LEU A 5 -9.85 10.67 -5.69
C LEU A 5 -8.72 9.73 -5.30
N GLU A 6 -7.63 9.76 -6.06
CA GLU A 6 -6.56 8.80 -5.87
C GLU A 6 -5.72 9.09 -4.64
N HIS A 7 -5.34 8.01 -3.92
CA HIS A 7 -4.36 8.00 -2.84
C HIS A 7 -4.67 9.01 -1.73
N ILE A 8 -5.93 9.01 -1.25
CA ILE A 8 -6.37 9.94 -0.19
C ILE A 8 -5.53 9.78 1.08
N THR A 9 -5.29 10.91 1.77
CA THR A 9 -4.40 10.98 2.92
C THR A 9 -4.99 11.71 4.13
N THR A 10 -6.23 12.19 4.05
CA THR A 10 -6.85 12.99 5.11
C THR A 10 -8.23 12.46 5.52
N SER A 11 -8.66 12.73 6.75
CA SER A 11 -10.04 12.53 7.19
C SER A 11 -11.02 13.32 6.32
N ASP A 12 -10.67 14.57 5.98
CA ASP A 12 -11.52 15.41 5.13
C ASP A 12 -11.80 14.78 3.76
N SER A 13 -10.79 14.08 3.19
CA SER A 13 -10.98 13.34 1.93
C SER A 13 -11.91 12.14 2.12
N VAL A 14 -11.83 11.46 3.27
CA VAL A 14 -12.74 10.35 3.60
C VAL A 14 -14.17 10.88 3.69
N ASP A 15 -14.38 11.95 4.47
CA ASP A 15 -15.69 12.54 4.66
C ASP A 15 -16.28 13.03 3.33
N PHE A 16 -15.48 13.72 2.52
CA PHE A 16 -15.87 14.18 1.18
C PHE A 16 -16.36 13.03 0.29
N VAL A 17 -15.63 11.91 0.25
CA VAL A 17 -16.02 10.74 -0.57
C VAL A 17 -17.27 10.07 0.01
N MET A 18 -17.39 9.99 1.34
CA MET A 18 -18.57 9.43 2.01
C MET A 18 -19.84 10.21 1.67
N GLU A 19 -19.77 11.53 1.70
CA GLU A 19 -20.90 12.45 1.45
C GLU A 19 -21.23 12.60 -0.05
N SER A 20 -20.29 12.27 -0.96
CA SER A 20 -20.47 12.36 -2.39
C SER A 20 -21.46 11.32 -2.92
N ASP A 21 -21.88 11.48 -4.18
CA ASP A 21 -22.76 10.53 -4.87
C ASP A 21 -22.04 9.20 -5.21
N VAL A 22 -22.77 8.26 -5.82
CA VAL A 22 -22.28 6.93 -6.21
C VAL A 22 -21.21 6.95 -7.31
N ASN A 23 -20.99 8.08 -7.96
CA ASN A 23 -20.01 8.22 -9.03
C ASN A 23 -18.64 8.70 -8.49
N MET A 24 -18.51 8.88 -7.19
CA MET A 24 -17.27 9.25 -6.52
C MET A 24 -16.74 8.06 -5.74
N ALA A 25 -15.44 7.80 -5.89
CA ALA A 25 -14.70 6.81 -5.11
C ALA A 25 -13.31 7.32 -4.77
N ALA A 26 -12.59 6.58 -3.94
CA ALA A 26 -11.20 6.88 -3.60
C ALA A 26 -10.35 5.63 -3.52
N THR A 27 -9.07 5.77 -3.85
CA THR A 27 -8.05 4.76 -3.60
C THR A 27 -7.27 5.06 -2.32
N ILE A 28 -6.84 4.00 -1.63
CA ILE A 28 -6.02 4.11 -0.43
C ILE A 28 -4.81 3.18 -0.58
N THR A 29 -3.61 3.71 -0.38
CA THR A 29 -2.36 2.96 -0.54
C THR A 29 -2.01 2.15 0.69
N PRO A 30 -1.21 1.08 0.59
CA PRO A 30 -0.80 0.31 1.76
C PRO A 30 0.05 1.15 2.72
N HIS A 31 0.91 2.03 2.20
CA HIS A 31 1.77 2.85 3.04
C HIS A 31 0.99 3.94 3.81
N HIS A 32 -0.03 4.57 3.24
CA HIS A 32 -0.85 5.54 3.97
C HIS A 32 -1.71 4.91 5.09
N LEU A 33 -1.95 3.60 5.04
CA LEU A 33 -2.58 2.86 6.15
C LEU A 33 -1.59 2.52 7.28
N ARG A 34 -0.28 2.51 7.00
CA ARG A 34 0.77 2.05 7.93
C ARG A 34 1.56 3.17 8.58
N ILE A 35 1.92 4.19 7.82
CA ILE A 35 2.75 5.30 8.30
C ILE A 35 1.96 6.59 8.44
N ASP A 36 2.41 7.45 9.32
CA ASP A 36 2.08 8.86 9.36
C ASP A 36 3.33 9.71 9.10
N ARG A 37 3.19 11.03 9.06
CA ARG A 37 4.31 11.90 8.70
C ARG A 37 5.50 11.84 9.64
N ASN A 38 5.36 11.31 10.87
CA ASN A 38 6.49 11.15 11.77
C ASN A 38 7.48 10.12 11.24
N ALA A 39 7.02 9.15 10.43
CA ALA A 39 7.90 8.17 9.79
C ALA A 39 8.99 8.81 8.91
N LEU A 40 8.78 10.04 8.43
CA LEU A 40 9.78 10.79 7.67
C LEU A 40 10.99 11.22 8.52
N PHE A 41 10.84 11.25 9.84
CA PHE A 41 11.80 11.86 10.78
C PHE A 41 12.21 10.92 11.90
N ASP A 42 11.75 9.69 11.91
CA ASP A 42 12.02 8.72 12.97
C ASP A 42 13.50 8.30 12.98
N GLY A 43 14.23 8.77 13.99
CA GLY A 43 15.67 8.57 14.11
C GLY A 43 16.53 9.36 13.10
N GLY A 44 15.93 10.35 12.40
CA GLY A 44 16.58 11.18 11.38
C GLY A 44 15.74 11.29 10.11
N MET A 45 16.32 11.83 9.04
CA MET A 45 15.64 11.91 7.73
C MET A 45 15.48 10.51 7.13
N ARG A 46 14.24 10.17 6.76
CA ARG A 46 13.88 8.84 6.20
C ARG A 46 13.32 9.01 4.79
N PRO A 47 14.18 9.19 3.77
CA PRO A 47 13.73 9.45 2.40
C PRO A 47 12.86 8.33 1.81
N HIS A 48 13.06 7.07 2.25
CA HIS A 48 12.25 5.92 1.80
C HIS A 48 10.81 5.95 2.32
N ALA A 49 10.47 6.80 3.31
CA ALA A 49 9.10 7.06 3.74
C ALA A 49 8.48 8.29 3.04
N TYR A 50 9.23 8.98 2.17
CA TYR A 50 8.74 10.14 1.44
C TYR A 50 7.97 9.73 0.18
N CYS A 51 6.72 10.16 0.08
CA CYS A 51 5.82 9.99 -1.06
C CYS A 51 4.93 11.23 -1.26
N LEU A 52 4.29 11.32 -2.39
CA LEU A 52 3.21 12.28 -2.66
C LEU A 52 1.95 11.51 -3.06
N PRO A 53 0.81 11.82 -2.43
CA PRO A 53 0.60 12.80 -1.35
C PRO A 53 1.38 12.44 -0.08
N VAL A 54 1.93 13.43 0.61
CA VAL A 54 2.67 13.19 1.87
C VAL A 54 1.75 12.58 2.93
N ALA A 55 2.23 11.57 3.66
CA ALA A 55 1.52 11.02 4.81
C ALA A 55 1.19 12.11 5.84
N LYS A 56 -0.02 12.09 6.40
CA LYS A 56 -0.51 13.12 7.31
C LYS A 56 -0.32 12.71 8.77
N ARG A 57 -0.97 13.39 9.69
CA ARG A 57 -0.94 13.09 11.13
C ARG A 57 -1.66 11.77 11.43
N SER A 58 -1.38 11.18 12.58
CA SER A 58 -1.92 9.88 13.00
C SER A 58 -3.45 9.79 12.95
N HIS A 59 -4.18 10.85 13.31
CA HIS A 59 -5.65 10.82 13.25
C HIS A 59 -6.19 10.67 11.82
N HIS A 60 -5.51 11.23 10.82
CA HIS A 60 -5.85 11.00 9.41
C HIS A 60 -5.61 9.53 9.02
N ARG A 61 -4.46 8.94 9.43
CA ARG A 61 -4.20 7.52 9.21
C ARG A 61 -5.29 6.64 9.82
N VAL A 62 -5.74 6.95 11.03
CA VAL A 62 -6.86 6.22 11.67
C VAL A 62 -8.12 6.33 10.82
N ALA A 63 -8.48 7.53 10.32
CA ALA A 63 -9.64 7.71 9.45
C ALA A 63 -9.53 6.89 8.14
N LEU A 64 -8.34 6.84 7.53
CA LEU A 64 -8.09 6.02 6.32
C LEU A 64 -8.26 4.53 6.62
N ARG A 65 -7.74 4.03 7.75
CA ARG A 65 -7.91 2.63 8.18
C ARG A 65 -9.39 2.29 8.34
N GLN A 66 -10.14 3.14 9.03
CA GLN A 66 -11.59 2.95 9.22
C GLN A 66 -12.36 2.97 7.88
N ALA A 67 -11.98 3.84 6.95
CA ALA A 67 -12.57 3.86 5.61
C ALA A 67 -12.28 2.57 4.83
N ALA A 68 -11.02 2.11 4.84
CA ALA A 68 -10.61 0.88 4.14
C ALA A 68 -11.35 -0.36 4.65
N ILE A 69 -11.49 -0.50 5.98
CA ILE A 69 -12.15 -1.67 6.59
C ILE A 69 -13.68 -1.56 6.67
N SER A 70 -14.26 -0.43 6.26
CA SER A 70 -15.71 -0.17 6.39
C SER A 70 -16.58 -1.13 5.57
N GLY A 71 -16.02 -1.74 4.52
CA GLY A 71 -16.80 -2.47 3.51
C GLY A 71 -17.57 -1.56 2.55
N ASN A 72 -17.36 -0.23 2.62
CA ASN A 72 -17.98 0.72 1.70
C ASN A 72 -17.29 0.62 0.32
N PRO A 73 -18.03 0.30 -0.77
CA PRO A 73 -17.46 0.10 -2.09
C PRO A 73 -16.86 1.37 -2.73
N LYS A 74 -17.03 2.53 -2.11
CA LYS A 74 -16.36 3.76 -2.55
C LYS A 74 -14.86 3.78 -2.25
N PHE A 75 -14.36 2.92 -1.35
CA PHE A 75 -12.95 2.84 -0.99
C PHE A 75 -12.36 1.53 -1.45
N PHE A 76 -11.29 1.60 -2.24
CA PHE A 76 -10.62 0.42 -2.74
C PHE A 76 -9.12 0.62 -2.90
N LEU A 77 -8.44 -0.48 -3.19
CA LEU A 77 -7.00 -0.55 -3.35
C LEU A 77 -6.51 0.35 -4.50
N GLY A 78 -5.47 1.11 -4.21
CA GLY A 78 -4.64 1.78 -5.21
C GLY A 78 -3.24 1.90 -4.63
N THR A 79 -2.28 1.12 -5.16
CA THR A 79 -0.98 0.93 -4.51
C THR A 79 -0.06 2.13 -4.60
N ASP A 80 -0.15 2.90 -5.70
CA ASP A 80 0.83 3.96 -6.00
C ASP A 80 2.28 3.49 -5.77
N SER A 81 2.58 2.28 -6.25
CA SER A 81 3.93 1.74 -6.11
C SER A 81 4.89 2.46 -7.04
N ALA A 82 5.74 3.29 -6.47
CA ALA A 82 6.64 4.18 -7.18
C ALA A 82 8.12 3.88 -6.81
N PRO A 83 8.76 2.93 -7.50
CA PRO A 83 10.16 2.62 -7.28
C PRO A 83 11.07 3.75 -7.78
N HIS A 84 12.00 4.16 -6.92
CA HIS A 84 13.09 5.05 -7.29
C HIS A 84 14.41 4.44 -6.85
N PRO A 85 15.50 4.61 -7.62
CA PRO A 85 16.81 4.15 -7.22
C PRO A 85 17.19 4.69 -5.82
N ARG A 86 17.84 3.84 -5.03
CA ARG A 86 18.29 4.22 -3.68
C ARG A 86 19.09 5.50 -3.67
N LYS A 87 20.03 5.64 -4.62
CA LYS A 87 20.86 6.84 -4.77
C LYS A 87 20.06 8.13 -5.00
N ASP A 88 18.90 8.03 -5.69
CA ASP A 88 18.07 9.19 -6.00
C ASP A 88 17.17 9.54 -4.80
N LYS A 89 16.71 8.52 -4.06
CA LYS A 89 15.97 8.70 -2.80
C LYS A 89 16.87 9.31 -1.72
N GLU A 90 18.12 8.88 -1.62
CA GLU A 90 19.12 9.32 -0.63
C GLU A 90 19.92 10.54 -1.13
N SER A 91 19.28 11.41 -1.88
CA SER A 91 19.82 12.67 -2.41
C SER A 91 19.00 13.88 -1.92
N ASP A 92 19.46 15.09 -2.22
CA ASP A 92 18.76 16.34 -1.86
C ASP A 92 17.34 16.40 -2.44
N CYS A 93 17.10 15.77 -3.59
CA CYS A 93 15.77 15.65 -4.20
C CYS A 93 14.84 14.75 -3.39
N GLY A 94 15.34 13.66 -2.82
CA GLY A 94 14.56 12.68 -2.06
C GLY A 94 13.55 11.88 -2.87
N CYS A 95 13.36 12.14 -4.13
CA CYS A 95 12.40 11.53 -5.08
C CYS A 95 11.14 10.94 -4.43
N ALA A 96 10.02 11.64 -4.52
CA ALA A 96 8.77 11.20 -3.90
C ALA A 96 8.26 9.88 -4.48
N GLY A 97 8.04 8.87 -3.65
CA GLY A 97 7.52 7.58 -4.04
C GLY A 97 7.94 6.46 -3.09
N ILE A 98 7.05 5.50 -2.85
CA ILE A 98 7.30 4.32 -2.03
C ILE A 98 7.11 3.07 -2.88
N PHE A 99 8.11 2.20 -2.93
CA PHE A 99 8.05 0.93 -3.64
C PHE A 99 7.36 -0.14 -2.80
N CYS A 100 6.04 -0.22 -2.89
CA CYS A 100 5.25 -1.17 -2.10
C CYS A 100 4.82 -2.43 -2.86
N ALA A 101 4.93 -2.50 -4.19
CA ALA A 101 4.47 -3.64 -4.99
C ALA A 101 4.93 -5.01 -4.47
N PRO A 102 6.18 -5.20 -3.99
CA PRO A 102 6.62 -6.51 -3.50
C PRO A 102 5.85 -7.05 -2.29
N VAL A 103 5.21 -6.17 -1.51
CA VAL A 103 4.57 -6.54 -0.24
C VAL A 103 3.19 -5.85 -0.05
N ALA A 104 2.59 -5.37 -1.12
CA ALA A 104 1.37 -4.57 -1.03
C ALA A 104 0.21 -5.34 -0.41
N LEU A 105 -0.07 -6.56 -0.89
CA LEU A 105 -1.16 -7.40 -0.38
C LEU A 105 -0.92 -7.83 1.06
N GLU A 106 0.31 -8.17 1.41
CA GLU A 106 0.72 -8.53 2.76
C GLU A 106 0.54 -7.35 3.73
N SER A 107 0.89 -6.14 3.28
CA SER A 107 0.71 -4.90 4.06
C SER A 107 -0.77 -4.56 4.29
N TYR A 108 -1.61 -4.74 3.27
CA TYR A 108 -3.06 -4.60 3.43
C TYR A 108 -3.60 -5.67 4.38
N ALA A 109 -3.23 -6.94 4.18
CA ALA A 109 -3.69 -8.03 5.05
C ALA A 109 -3.30 -7.79 6.51
N LEU A 110 -2.08 -7.32 6.76
CA LEU A 110 -1.63 -6.94 8.10
C LEU A 110 -2.51 -5.85 8.72
N THR A 111 -2.85 -4.82 7.95
CA THR A 111 -3.72 -3.75 8.42
C THR A 111 -5.13 -4.25 8.73
N PHE A 112 -5.73 -5.04 7.83
CA PHE A 112 -7.08 -5.58 8.02
C PHE A 112 -7.14 -6.60 9.17
N ASP A 113 -6.07 -7.37 9.39
CA ASP A 113 -5.94 -8.28 10.54
C ASP A 113 -5.89 -7.53 11.87
N GLU A 114 -5.06 -6.48 11.95
CA GLU A 114 -4.97 -5.62 13.13
C GLU A 114 -6.31 -4.97 13.51
N GLU A 115 -7.13 -4.65 12.53
CA GLU A 115 -8.47 -4.07 12.72
C GLU A 115 -9.58 -5.12 12.85
N GLY A 116 -9.26 -6.44 12.80
CA GLY A 116 -10.23 -7.51 12.90
C GLY A 116 -11.22 -7.59 11.73
N ALA A 117 -10.82 -7.17 10.52
CA ALA A 117 -11.67 -6.99 9.35
C ALA A 117 -11.17 -7.74 8.10
N LEU A 118 -10.45 -8.86 8.28
CA LEU A 118 -9.91 -9.65 7.15
C LEU A 118 -10.97 -10.11 6.17
N ASP A 119 -12.20 -10.37 6.63
CA ASP A 119 -13.35 -10.74 5.81
C ASP A 119 -13.74 -9.66 4.78
N ARG A 120 -13.29 -8.41 4.95
CA ARG A 120 -13.54 -7.28 4.05
C ARG A 120 -12.40 -7.01 3.08
N LEU A 121 -11.26 -7.68 3.25
CA LEU A 121 -10.07 -7.44 2.42
C LEU A 121 -10.32 -7.75 0.94
N GLU A 122 -11.02 -8.84 0.61
CA GLU A 122 -11.30 -9.21 -0.77
C GLU A 122 -12.12 -8.13 -1.49
N GLY A 123 -13.17 -7.63 -0.84
CA GLY A 123 -13.98 -6.53 -1.37
C GLY A 123 -13.13 -5.30 -1.70
N PHE A 124 -12.32 -4.85 -0.72
CA PHE A 124 -11.45 -3.69 -0.87
C PHE A 124 -10.35 -3.89 -1.93
N ALA A 125 -9.70 -5.04 -1.95
CA ALA A 125 -8.51 -5.26 -2.76
C ALA A 125 -8.82 -5.75 -4.20
N SER A 126 -9.97 -6.39 -4.43
CA SER A 126 -10.21 -7.13 -5.68
C SER A 126 -11.57 -6.91 -6.32
N GLU A 127 -12.58 -6.42 -5.59
CA GLU A 127 -13.93 -6.34 -6.13
C GLU A 127 -14.44 -4.91 -6.35
N PHE A 128 -14.23 -4.00 -5.38
CA PHE A 128 -14.84 -2.67 -5.42
C PHE A 128 -14.29 -1.83 -6.58
N GLY A 129 -12.98 -1.87 -6.83
CA GLY A 129 -12.36 -1.19 -7.96
C GLY A 129 -12.94 -1.66 -9.30
N PRO A 130 -12.87 -2.94 -9.66
CA PRO A 130 -13.47 -3.44 -10.89
C PRO A 130 -14.96 -3.10 -11.03
N ARG A 131 -15.75 -3.25 -9.98
CA ARG A 131 -17.18 -2.88 -10.01
C ARG A 131 -17.38 -1.39 -10.28
N PHE A 132 -16.57 -0.52 -9.65
CA PHE A 132 -16.64 0.92 -9.89
C PHE A 132 -16.32 1.27 -11.34
N TYR A 133 -15.33 0.60 -11.94
CA TYR A 133 -14.94 0.83 -13.33
C TYR A 133 -15.79 0.07 -14.37
N ASN A 134 -16.77 -0.74 -13.94
CA ASN A 134 -17.54 -1.65 -14.79
C ASN A 134 -16.65 -2.68 -15.53
N LEU A 135 -15.65 -3.16 -14.85
CA LEU A 135 -14.78 -4.23 -15.33
C LEU A 135 -15.24 -5.59 -14.76
N PRO A 136 -14.99 -6.69 -15.47
CA PRO A 136 -15.20 -8.02 -14.90
C PRO A 136 -14.27 -8.24 -13.70
N LEU A 137 -14.72 -9.05 -12.75
CA LEU A 137 -13.86 -9.52 -11.68
C LEU A 137 -12.83 -10.52 -12.22
N ASN A 138 -11.65 -10.55 -11.60
CA ASN A 138 -10.64 -11.54 -11.95
C ASN A 138 -11.09 -12.94 -11.52
N ASP A 139 -10.88 -13.95 -12.37
CA ASP A 139 -11.15 -15.35 -12.06
C ASP A 139 -10.07 -15.98 -11.17
N GLY A 140 -8.84 -15.47 -11.24
CA GLY A 140 -7.71 -15.94 -10.44
C GLY A 140 -7.84 -15.59 -8.96
N ARG A 141 -7.23 -16.41 -8.11
CA ARG A 141 -7.19 -16.23 -6.65
C ARG A 141 -5.75 -16.17 -6.17
N ILE A 142 -5.49 -15.29 -5.20
CA ILE A 142 -4.24 -15.23 -4.45
C ILE A 142 -4.53 -15.70 -3.03
N THR A 143 -3.77 -16.68 -2.56
CA THR A 143 -3.89 -17.16 -1.19
C THR A 143 -2.91 -16.43 -0.28
N LEU A 144 -3.42 -15.73 0.72
CA LEU A 144 -2.62 -15.15 1.79
C LEU A 144 -2.58 -16.13 2.97
N LYS A 145 -1.38 -16.44 3.45
CA LYS A 145 -1.15 -17.32 4.62
C LYS A 145 -0.63 -16.50 5.78
N ARG A 146 -1.07 -16.84 6.98
CA ARG A 146 -0.47 -16.33 8.23
C ARG A 146 0.87 -17.04 8.45
N GLU A 147 1.89 -16.51 7.87
CA GLU A 147 3.27 -17.01 7.88
C GLU A 147 4.23 -15.82 7.95
N THR A 148 5.13 -15.85 8.91
CA THR A 148 6.12 -14.78 9.07
C THR A 148 7.22 -14.88 8.03
N PHE A 149 7.61 -13.73 7.47
CA PHE A 149 8.77 -13.62 6.59
C PHE A 149 9.43 -12.26 6.76
N LYS A 150 10.73 -12.21 6.51
CA LYS A 150 11.47 -10.95 6.51
C LYS A 150 11.44 -10.35 5.10
N VAL A 151 11.06 -9.08 5.01
CA VAL A 151 11.11 -8.32 3.75
C VAL A 151 12.57 -8.03 3.42
N LEU A 152 12.95 -8.15 2.14
CA LEU A 152 14.30 -7.83 1.68
C LEU A 152 14.67 -6.38 2.01
N GLU A 153 15.92 -6.15 2.37
CA GLU A 153 16.46 -4.79 2.60
C GLU A 153 16.47 -3.96 1.31
N THR A 154 16.73 -4.64 0.18
CA THR A 154 16.77 -4.05 -1.16
C THR A 154 16.33 -5.07 -2.20
N VAL A 155 15.81 -4.57 -3.30
CA VAL A 155 15.57 -5.30 -4.53
C VAL A 155 16.52 -4.73 -5.58
N SER A 156 17.32 -5.58 -6.22
CA SER A 156 18.34 -5.16 -7.19
C SER A 156 18.14 -5.80 -8.55
N ASP A 157 18.49 -5.05 -9.60
CA ASP A 157 18.58 -5.54 -10.96
C ASP A 157 19.78 -4.84 -11.63
N GLY A 158 20.87 -5.57 -11.85
CA GLY A 158 22.16 -5.02 -12.23
C GLY A 158 22.62 -3.96 -11.21
N ASP A 159 22.95 -2.77 -11.70
CA ASP A 159 23.39 -1.64 -10.86
C ASP A 159 22.23 -0.88 -10.19
N LEU A 160 21.00 -1.26 -10.49
CA LEU A 160 19.82 -0.63 -9.90
C LEU A 160 19.51 -1.28 -8.56
N SER A 161 19.41 -0.48 -7.52
CA SER A 161 18.98 -0.89 -6.18
C SER A 161 17.82 -0.04 -5.69
N VAL A 162 16.74 -0.68 -5.28
CA VAL A 162 15.51 -0.04 -4.77
C VAL A 162 15.18 -0.60 -3.39
N VAL A 163 14.80 0.27 -2.46
CA VAL A 163 14.39 -0.13 -1.11
C VAL A 163 12.86 -0.32 -1.10
N PRO A 164 12.36 -1.54 -0.84
CA PRO A 164 10.92 -1.78 -0.78
C PRO A 164 10.31 -1.22 0.51
N PHE A 165 9.01 -0.99 0.49
CA PHE A 165 8.26 -0.70 1.71
C PHE A 165 8.40 -1.88 2.69
N HIS A 166 8.49 -1.60 3.99
CA HIS A 166 8.80 -2.59 5.03
C HIS A 166 10.20 -3.26 4.93
N ALA A 167 11.15 -2.65 4.21
CA ALA A 167 12.51 -3.20 4.09
C ALA A 167 13.08 -3.61 5.45
N GLY A 168 13.53 -4.85 5.58
CA GLY A 168 14.10 -5.41 6.81
C GLY A 168 13.09 -5.75 7.91
N GLU A 169 11.83 -5.37 7.79
CA GLU A 169 10.77 -5.72 8.74
C GLU A 169 10.30 -7.16 8.57
N THR A 170 9.71 -7.72 9.62
CA THR A 170 9.05 -9.02 9.59
C THR A 170 7.55 -8.81 9.50
N LEU A 171 6.93 -9.34 8.43
CA LEU A 171 5.48 -9.34 8.24
C LEU A 171 4.91 -10.70 8.63
N SER A 172 3.66 -10.73 9.11
CA SER A 172 2.95 -11.94 9.56
C SER A 172 2.05 -12.56 8.49
N TRP A 173 1.92 -11.93 7.33
CA TRP A 173 1.12 -12.41 6.20
C TRP A 173 1.98 -12.54 4.95
N ARG A 174 1.80 -13.63 4.19
CA ARG A 174 2.55 -13.94 2.97
C ARG A 174 1.64 -14.45 1.86
N ALA A 175 1.83 -13.95 0.65
CA ALA A 175 1.17 -14.49 -0.54
C ALA A 175 1.82 -15.83 -0.93
N ALA A 176 1.03 -16.92 -0.94
CA ALA A 176 1.54 -18.27 -1.17
C ALA A 176 2.13 -18.48 -2.57
N ASP A 177 1.55 -17.81 -3.57
CA ASP A 177 1.94 -17.99 -4.97
C ASP A 177 3.28 -17.34 -5.32
N ARG A 178 3.81 -16.47 -4.45
CA ARG A 178 5.17 -15.90 -4.59
C ARG A 178 6.29 -16.87 -4.24
N LEU A 179 5.98 -18.05 -3.71
CA LEU A 179 6.99 -19.09 -3.42
C LEU A 179 7.54 -19.78 -4.67
N ALA A 180 6.90 -19.61 -5.84
CA ALA A 180 7.25 -20.34 -7.08
C ALA A 180 8.23 -19.62 -8.01
N SER A 181 8.59 -18.35 -7.76
CA SER A 181 9.62 -17.64 -8.54
C SER A 181 10.82 -17.38 -7.63
N PRO A 182 11.91 -18.16 -7.76
CA PRO A 182 13.16 -17.75 -7.16
C PRO A 182 13.57 -16.42 -7.79
N MET A 183 13.64 -15.36 -6.96
CA MET A 183 14.38 -14.16 -7.35
C MET A 183 15.77 -14.64 -7.79
N PRO A 184 16.35 -14.09 -8.87
CA PRO A 184 17.70 -14.47 -9.27
C PRO A 184 18.63 -14.29 -8.07
N VAL A 185 19.19 -15.39 -7.61
CA VAL A 185 20.24 -15.40 -6.58
C VAL A 185 21.49 -14.96 -7.34
N ASP A 186 22.03 -13.79 -7.02
CA ASP A 186 23.33 -13.40 -7.49
C ASP A 186 24.34 -14.49 -7.06
N ASN A 187 24.75 -15.29 -8.03
CA ASN A 187 25.98 -16.07 -7.95
C ASN A 187 27.13 -15.12 -8.31
N ASN A 188 27.74 -14.53 -7.30
CA ASN A 188 29.20 -14.24 -7.26
C ASN A 188 29.63 -13.96 -5.85
#